data_f5527359b945104e36e43898b1b0b82e
#
_entry.id   f5527359b945104e36e43898b1b0b82e
#
_cell.length_a   1.000
_cell.length_b   1.000
_cell.length_c   1.000
_cell.angle_alpha   90.00
_cell.angle_beta   90.00
_cell.angle_gamma   90.00
#
_symmetry.space_group_name_H-M   'P 1'
#
loop_
_entity.id
_entity.type
_entity.pdbx_description
1 polymer ?
#
loop_
_entity_poly.entity_id
_entity_poly.type
_entity_poly.pdbx_seq_one_letter_code
_entity_poly.pdbx_strand_id
1 'polypeptide(L)'
;MSESITALLPELWVAIGQTFLMLGIGLSAAIVLGGPLGVLLFLLTPGQSLANKPAYLVLSWVVNTVRSFPFIILLVALVPLTRIIAGTSIGPLAAAVPLSVAAIPYFARLVEQSIREVPRGVIEAAHAMGASELQIVWRVLVLEARSGLILALTVLAVSFLSYSAIAGVVGGGGIGDLAIRYGYYRFQTDVMLLTVALLIVLVQICLLYTSDAADDSLRV
;
A
#
# COMPACT_ATOMS: atom_id res chain seq x y z
N MET A 1 -2.73 23.95 27.57
CA MET A 1 -3.20 22.72 26.86
C MET A 1 -4.27 23.02 25.81
N SER A 2 -5.36 23.70 26.12
CA SER A 2 -6.46 23.96 25.16
C SER A 2 -6.14 24.99 24.06
N GLU A 3 -5.45 26.08 24.36
CA GLU A 3 -5.15 27.13 23.39
C GLU A 3 -4.17 26.72 22.29
N SER A 4 -3.18 25.93 22.62
CA SER A 4 -2.22 25.40 21.62
C SER A 4 -2.89 24.44 20.63
N ILE A 5 -3.80 23.60 21.09
CA ILE A 5 -4.51 22.62 20.25
C ILE A 5 -5.53 23.30 19.35
N THR A 6 -6.30 24.28 19.89
CA THR A 6 -7.29 25.02 19.09
C THR A 6 -6.65 25.84 17.99
N ALA A 7 -5.48 26.45 18.24
CA ALA A 7 -4.72 27.17 17.23
C ALA A 7 -4.18 26.26 16.11
N LEU A 8 -3.94 24.97 16.40
CA LEU A 8 -3.40 23.98 15.44
C LEU A 8 -4.48 23.21 14.67
N LEU A 9 -5.77 23.34 15.03
CA LEU A 9 -6.85 22.63 14.35
C LEU A 9 -6.86 22.80 12.82
N PRO A 10 -6.65 23.99 12.24
CA PRO A 10 -6.58 24.14 10.79
C PRO A 10 -5.42 23.36 10.17
N GLU A 11 -4.24 23.40 10.78
CA GLU A 11 -3.07 22.64 10.30
C GLU A 11 -3.27 21.13 10.44
N LEU A 12 -3.98 20.69 11.48
CA LEU A 12 -4.32 19.28 11.68
C LEU A 12 -5.21 18.75 10.55
N TRP A 13 -6.24 19.50 10.15
CA TRP A 13 -7.09 19.12 9.01
C TRP A 13 -6.32 19.06 7.70
N VAL A 14 -5.42 20.01 7.47
CA VAL A 14 -4.53 19.97 6.30
C VAL A 14 -3.63 18.75 6.35
N ALA A 15 -3.03 18.43 7.49
CA ALA A 15 -2.16 17.27 7.66
C ALA A 15 -2.89 15.96 7.45
N ILE A 16 -4.12 15.83 7.93
CA ILE A 16 -4.99 14.67 7.66
C ILE A 16 -5.23 14.54 6.16
N GLY A 17 -5.64 15.62 5.49
CA GLY A 17 -5.87 15.61 4.03
C GLY A 17 -4.62 15.23 3.24
N GLN A 18 -3.45 15.71 3.63
CA GLN A 18 -2.17 15.37 3.01
C GLN A 18 -1.83 13.88 3.19
N THR A 19 -2.07 13.32 4.39
CA THR A 19 -1.86 11.89 4.65
C THR A 19 -2.77 11.03 3.77
N PHE A 20 -4.06 11.38 3.68
CA PHE A 20 -4.99 10.66 2.81
C PHE A 20 -4.64 10.81 1.31
N LEU A 21 -4.14 11.96 0.89
CA LEU A 21 -3.67 12.16 -0.48
C LEU A 21 -2.49 11.22 -0.81
N MET A 22 -1.48 11.17 0.07
CA MET A 22 -0.33 10.29 -0.10
C MET A 22 -0.74 8.82 -0.14
N LEU A 23 -1.60 8.39 0.79
CA LEU A 23 -2.13 7.02 0.84
C LEU A 23 -2.98 6.71 -0.38
N GLY A 24 -3.88 7.61 -0.77
CA GLY A 24 -4.77 7.42 -1.92
C GLY A 24 -4.00 7.20 -3.21
N ILE A 25 -2.97 8.02 -3.48
CA ILE A 25 -2.12 7.86 -4.67
C ILE A 25 -1.33 6.54 -4.59
N GLY A 26 -0.69 6.26 -3.44
CA GLY A 26 0.11 5.04 -3.26
C GLY A 26 -0.71 3.76 -3.37
N LEU A 27 -1.89 3.70 -2.73
CA LEU A 27 -2.80 2.56 -2.81
C LEU A 27 -3.38 2.38 -4.21
N SER A 28 -3.75 3.48 -4.89
CA SER A 28 -4.23 3.41 -6.27
C SER A 28 -3.15 2.85 -7.22
N ALA A 29 -1.91 3.32 -7.09
CA ALA A 29 -0.78 2.79 -7.85
C ALA A 29 -0.54 1.29 -7.56
N ALA A 30 -0.65 0.89 -6.29
CA ALA A 30 -0.51 -0.51 -5.89
C ALA A 30 -1.61 -1.39 -6.51
N ILE A 31 -2.86 -0.96 -6.47
CA ILE A 31 -3.99 -1.71 -7.05
C ILE A 31 -3.84 -1.82 -8.56
N VAL A 32 -3.61 -0.69 -9.25
CA VAL A 32 -3.60 -0.61 -10.71
C VAL A 32 -2.37 -1.28 -11.34
N LEU A 33 -1.21 -1.16 -10.71
CA LEU A 33 0.05 -1.70 -11.24
C LEU A 33 0.53 -2.94 -10.47
N GLY A 34 0.45 -2.92 -9.15
CA GLY A 34 0.88 -4.03 -8.31
C GLY A 34 -0.07 -5.22 -8.39
N GLY A 35 -1.40 -5.00 -8.49
CA GLY A 35 -2.38 -6.06 -8.67
C GLY A 35 -2.10 -6.93 -9.89
N PRO A 36 -2.09 -6.37 -11.11
CA PRO A 36 -1.73 -7.11 -12.32
C PRO A 36 -0.34 -7.73 -12.29
N LEU A 37 0.64 -7.04 -11.68
CA LEU A 37 1.99 -7.58 -11.50
C LEU A 37 1.99 -8.82 -10.59
N GLY A 38 1.18 -8.85 -9.53
CA GLY A 38 1.04 -10.01 -8.65
C GLY A 38 0.37 -11.19 -9.34
N VAL A 39 -0.68 -10.94 -10.12
CA VAL A 39 -1.30 -11.95 -10.99
C VAL A 39 -0.29 -12.51 -11.99
N LEU A 40 0.47 -11.65 -12.66
CA LEU A 40 1.50 -12.08 -13.60
C LEU A 40 2.57 -12.95 -12.93
N LEU A 41 3.05 -12.58 -11.75
CA LEU A 41 3.99 -13.39 -10.98
C LEU A 41 3.42 -14.79 -10.72
N PHE A 42 2.15 -14.91 -10.32
CA PHE A 42 1.49 -16.19 -10.13
C PHE A 42 1.43 -17.00 -11.43
N LEU A 43 0.98 -16.39 -12.53
CA LEU A 43 0.84 -17.09 -13.83
C LEU A 43 2.18 -17.59 -14.41
N LEU A 44 3.30 -16.93 -14.07
CA LEU A 44 4.64 -17.34 -14.50
C LEU A 44 5.21 -18.50 -13.69
N THR A 45 4.56 -18.92 -12.58
CA THR A 45 5.05 -20.02 -11.74
C THR A 45 4.89 -21.38 -12.48
N PRO A 46 5.76 -22.37 -12.16
CA PRO A 46 5.64 -23.70 -12.76
C PRO A 46 4.27 -24.34 -12.51
N GLY A 47 3.67 -24.86 -13.57
CA GLY A 47 2.33 -25.49 -13.51
C GLY A 47 1.16 -24.52 -13.72
N GLN A 48 1.42 -23.25 -14.01
CA GLN A 48 0.41 -22.28 -14.42
C GLN A 48 0.46 -22.01 -15.93
N SER A 49 -0.54 -21.32 -16.46
CA SER A 49 -0.77 -21.14 -17.90
C SER A 49 0.35 -20.42 -18.65
N LEU A 50 1.03 -19.46 -18.03
CA LEU A 50 2.15 -18.73 -18.61
C LEU A 50 3.51 -19.18 -18.04
N ALA A 51 3.61 -20.43 -17.56
CA ALA A 51 4.79 -20.94 -16.87
C ALA A 51 6.10 -20.62 -17.59
N ASN A 52 6.89 -19.73 -17.01
CA ASN A 52 8.20 -19.30 -17.51
C ASN A 52 9.14 -19.04 -16.34
N LYS A 53 9.91 -20.05 -15.95
CA LYS A 53 10.80 -19.96 -14.80
C LYS A 53 11.83 -18.83 -14.89
N PRO A 54 12.54 -18.58 -16.02
CA PRO A 54 13.43 -17.45 -16.16
C PRO A 54 12.75 -16.09 -15.94
N ALA A 55 11.60 -15.87 -16.60
CA ALA A 55 10.83 -14.65 -16.46
C ALA A 55 10.35 -14.42 -15.02
N TYR A 56 9.85 -15.49 -14.37
CA TYR A 56 9.48 -15.45 -12.95
C TYR A 56 10.65 -15.05 -12.06
N LEU A 57 11.83 -15.65 -12.26
CA LEU A 57 13.00 -15.36 -11.43
C LEU A 57 13.45 -13.90 -11.57
N VAL A 58 13.52 -13.37 -12.80
CA VAL A 58 13.91 -11.99 -13.06
C VAL A 58 12.90 -11.03 -12.42
N LEU A 59 11.62 -11.21 -12.68
CA LEU A 59 10.56 -10.35 -12.16
C LEU A 59 10.48 -10.41 -10.63
N SER A 60 10.56 -11.61 -10.07
CA SER A 60 10.59 -11.84 -8.63
C SER A 60 11.82 -11.21 -7.98
N TRP A 61 12.99 -11.25 -8.65
CA TRP A 61 14.20 -10.60 -8.18
C TRP A 61 14.02 -9.06 -8.12
N VAL A 62 13.47 -8.44 -9.19
CA VAL A 62 13.18 -7.00 -9.21
C VAL A 62 12.24 -6.59 -8.09
N VAL A 63 11.11 -7.30 -7.96
CA VAL A 63 10.11 -7.07 -6.90
C VAL A 63 10.75 -7.19 -5.50
N ASN A 64 11.53 -8.22 -5.25
CA ASN A 64 12.18 -8.43 -3.96
C ASN A 64 13.26 -7.37 -3.69
N THR A 65 14.02 -6.97 -4.71
CA THR A 65 15.06 -5.95 -4.56
C THR A 65 14.45 -4.62 -4.10
N VAL A 66 13.38 -4.15 -4.74
CA VAL A 66 12.72 -2.90 -4.32
C VAL A 66 12.18 -3.01 -2.89
N ARG A 67 11.61 -4.15 -2.50
CA ARG A 67 11.11 -4.40 -1.14
C ARG A 67 12.20 -4.51 -0.08
N SER A 68 13.44 -4.80 -0.47
CA SER A 68 14.57 -4.92 0.45
C SER A 68 15.13 -3.57 0.90
N PHE A 69 14.78 -2.48 0.22
CA PHE A 69 15.22 -1.16 0.63
C PHE A 69 14.45 -0.68 1.87
N PRO A 70 15.14 -0.20 2.92
CA PRO A 70 14.49 0.59 3.96
C PRO A 70 13.78 1.80 3.34
N PHE A 71 12.50 2.03 3.70
CA PHE A 71 11.67 3.03 3.02
C PHE A 71 12.31 4.43 3.02
N ILE A 72 12.94 4.84 4.14
CA ILE A 72 13.60 6.16 4.23
C ILE A 72 14.75 6.28 3.22
N ILE A 73 15.50 5.21 2.97
CA ILE A 73 16.59 5.21 1.99
C ILE A 73 16.03 5.26 0.57
N LEU A 74 14.98 4.49 0.30
CA LEU A 74 14.29 4.50 -0.98
C LEU A 74 13.75 5.91 -1.30
N LEU A 75 13.14 6.58 -0.31
CA LEU A 75 12.60 7.92 -0.44
C LEU A 75 13.70 8.91 -0.86
N VAL A 76 14.85 8.89 -0.18
CA VAL A 76 15.98 9.76 -0.50
C VAL A 76 16.59 9.42 -1.87
N ALA A 77 16.76 8.13 -2.17
CA ALA A 77 17.31 7.67 -3.45
C ALA A 77 16.43 8.07 -4.65
N LEU A 78 15.12 8.16 -4.45
CA LEU A 78 14.16 8.54 -5.49
C LEU A 78 13.94 10.05 -5.64
N VAL A 79 14.62 10.91 -4.88
CA VAL A 79 14.50 12.37 -5.01
C VAL A 79 14.67 12.88 -6.46
N PRO A 80 15.64 12.41 -7.26
CA PRO A 80 15.76 12.84 -8.64
C PRO A 80 14.54 12.47 -9.49
N LEU A 81 14.03 11.25 -9.34
CA LEU A 81 12.83 10.78 -10.03
C LEU A 81 11.59 11.55 -9.57
N THR A 82 11.47 11.80 -8.28
CA THR A 82 10.38 12.58 -7.69
C THR A 82 10.31 13.98 -8.28
N ARG A 83 11.46 14.66 -8.46
CA ARG A 83 11.52 15.97 -9.10
C ARG A 83 11.05 15.97 -10.54
N ILE A 84 11.34 14.89 -11.28
CA ILE A 84 10.90 14.76 -12.67
C ILE A 84 9.38 14.57 -12.75
N ILE A 85 8.80 13.76 -11.86
CA ILE A 85 7.37 13.41 -11.89
C ILE A 85 6.51 14.48 -11.23
N ALA A 86 6.87 14.93 -10.02
CA ALA A 86 6.09 15.86 -9.21
C ALA A 86 6.50 17.33 -9.37
N GLY A 87 7.60 17.62 -10.07
CA GLY A 87 8.15 18.98 -10.22
C GLY A 87 8.81 19.53 -8.96
N THR A 88 8.71 18.83 -7.84
CA THR A 88 9.24 19.22 -6.51
C THR A 88 9.75 18.00 -5.77
N SER A 89 10.61 18.20 -4.77
CA SER A 89 11.06 17.15 -3.85
C SER A 89 10.44 17.24 -2.46
N ILE A 90 9.56 18.22 -2.22
CA ILE A 90 8.95 18.48 -0.91
C ILE A 90 7.43 18.52 -1.09
N GLY A 91 6.71 18.09 -0.05
CA GLY A 91 5.27 18.09 -0.02
C GLY A 91 4.62 16.73 -0.32
N PRO A 92 3.30 16.61 -0.13
CA PRO A 92 2.59 15.33 -0.18
C PRO A 92 2.58 14.68 -1.56
N LEU A 93 2.55 15.45 -2.64
CA LEU A 93 2.64 14.91 -4.00
C LEU A 93 4.04 14.35 -4.29
N ALA A 94 5.08 15.02 -3.81
CA ALA A 94 6.44 14.52 -3.91
C ALA A 94 6.61 13.20 -3.14
N ALA A 95 6.13 13.13 -1.90
CA ALA A 95 6.19 11.93 -1.06
C ALA A 95 5.36 10.76 -1.63
N ALA A 96 4.28 11.05 -2.36
CA ALA A 96 3.46 10.02 -3.00
C ALA A 96 4.23 9.22 -4.07
N VAL A 97 5.26 9.78 -4.72
CA VAL A 97 6.06 9.07 -5.74
C VAL A 97 6.83 7.89 -5.14
N PRO A 98 7.73 8.06 -4.15
CA PRO A 98 8.43 6.93 -3.53
C PRO A 98 7.48 5.99 -2.79
N LEU A 99 6.38 6.49 -2.21
CA LEU A 99 5.33 5.64 -1.65
C LEU A 99 4.74 4.72 -2.73
N SER A 100 4.40 5.24 -3.91
CA SER A 100 3.87 4.42 -5.01
C SER A 100 4.88 3.38 -5.50
N VAL A 101 6.16 3.77 -5.65
CA VAL A 101 7.23 2.84 -6.07
C VAL A 101 7.40 1.70 -5.06
N ALA A 102 7.27 1.96 -3.76
CA ALA A 102 7.32 0.94 -2.73
C ALA A 102 6.04 0.08 -2.69
N ALA A 103 4.86 0.70 -2.91
CA ALA A 103 3.56 0.05 -2.82
C ALA A 103 3.34 -1.01 -3.89
N ILE A 104 3.74 -0.73 -5.13
CA ILE A 104 3.56 -1.62 -6.28
C ILE A 104 4.14 -3.02 -6.02
N PRO A 105 5.44 -3.20 -5.76
CA PRO A 105 6.03 -4.52 -5.53
C PRO A 105 5.59 -5.14 -4.21
N TYR A 106 5.28 -4.33 -3.20
CA TYR A 106 4.76 -4.83 -1.93
C TYR A 106 3.40 -5.50 -2.14
N PHE A 107 2.45 -4.81 -2.78
CA PHE A 107 1.13 -5.33 -3.07
C PHE A 107 1.16 -6.50 -4.05
N ALA A 108 2.00 -6.43 -5.10
CA ALA A 108 2.16 -7.53 -6.05
C ALA A 108 2.51 -8.85 -5.36
N ARG A 109 3.37 -8.83 -4.36
CA ARG A 109 3.73 -10.03 -3.61
C ARG A 109 2.59 -10.54 -2.72
N LEU A 110 1.82 -9.66 -2.10
CA LEU A 110 0.64 -10.04 -1.32
C LEU A 110 -0.45 -10.64 -2.22
N VAL A 111 -0.68 -10.05 -3.39
CA VAL A 111 -1.62 -10.58 -4.39
C VAL A 111 -1.18 -11.97 -4.88
N GLU A 112 0.09 -12.14 -5.22
CA GLU A 112 0.63 -13.46 -5.61
C GLU A 112 0.40 -14.51 -4.51
N GLN A 113 0.62 -14.15 -3.24
CA GLN A 113 0.39 -15.05 -2.10
C GLN A 113 -1.08 -15.42 -1.95
N SER A 114 -1.97 -14.43 -2.00
CA SER A 114 -3.42 -14.65 -1.88
C SER A 114 -3.97 -15.55 -3.00
N ILE A 115 -3.50 -15.36 -4.22
CA ILE A 115 -3.93 -16.20 -5.36
C ILE A 115 -3.37 -17.64 -5.25
N ARG A 116 -2.21 -17.84 -4.67
CA ARG A 116 -1.62 -19.18 -4.44
C ARG A 116 -2.43 -20.04 -3.49
N GLU A 117 -3.27 -19.44 -2.65
CA GLU A 117 -4.15 -20.14 -1.72
C GLU A 117 -5.40 -20.73 -2.42
N VAL A 118 -5.71 -20.29 -3.64
CA VAL A 118 -6.82 -20.81 -4.43
C VAL A 118 -6.57 -22.31 -4.76
N PRO A 119 -7.53 -23.20 -4.43
CA PRO A 119 -7.37 -24.64 -4.69
C PRO A 119 -7.19 -24.93 -6.19
N ARG A 120 -6.19 -25.73 -6.52
CA ARG A 120 -5.88 -26.08 -7.93
C ARG A 120 -7.06 -26.72 -8.66
N GLY A 121 -7.86 -27.53 -7.97
CA GLY A 121 -9.03 -28.17 -8.55
C GLY A 121 -10.07 -27.19 -9.11
N VAL A 122 -10.20 -25.99 -8.53
CA VAL A 122 -11.09 -24.94 -9.04
C VAL A 122 -10.57 -24.41 -10.39
N ILE A 123 -9.25 -24.20 -10.48
CA ILE A 123 -8.58 -23.73 -11.71
C ILE A 123 -8.70 -24.81 -12.80
N GLU A 124 -8.45 -26.08 -12.47
CA GLU A 124 -8.54 -27.22 -13.39
C GLU A 124 -9.98 -27.42 -13.90
N ALA A 125 -10.98 -27.26 -13.02
CA ALA A 125 -12.39 -27.33 -13.41
C ALA A 125 -12.77 -26.19 -14.37
N ALA A 126 -12.28 -24.99 -14.15
CA ALA A 126 -12.51 -23.87 -15.06
C ALA A 126 -11.89 -24.11 -16.46
N HIS A 127 -10.66 -24.66 -16.51
CA HIS A 127 -10.03 -25.06 -17.76
C HIS A 127 -10.83 -26.17 -18.48
N ALA A 128 -11.31 -27.17 -17.74
CA ALA A 128 -12.12 -28.26 -18.30
C ALA A 128 -13.45 -27.79 -18.90
N MET A 129 -14.02 -26.69 -18.36
CA MET A 129 -15.20 -26.02 -18.91
C MET A 129 -14.89 -25.10 -20.09
N GLY A 130 -13.64 -25.01 -20.56
CA GLY A 130 -13.24 -24.19 -21.70
C GLY A 130 -13.09 -22.69 -21.40
N ALA A 131 -12.91 -22.31 -20.13
CA ALA A 131 -12.67 -20.92 -19.77
C ALA A 131 -11.32 -20.43 -20.33
N SER A 132 -11.29 -19.22 -20.90
CA SER A 132 -10.06 -18.57 -21.32
C SER A 132 -9.23 -18.11 -20.11
N GLU A 133 -7.92 -17.91 -20.28
CA GLU A 133 -7.02 -17.45 -19.23
C GLU A 133 -7.50 -16.17 -18.55
N LEU A 134 -7.98 -15.20 -19.33
CA LEU A 134 -8.51 -13.95 -18.81
C LEU A 134 -9.79 -14.16 -17.97
N GLN A 135 -10.64 -15.11 -18.39
CA GLN A 135 -11.83 -15.49 -17.63
C GLN A 135 -11.44 -16.17 -16.31
N ILE A 136 -10.41 -17.04 -16.33
CA ILE A 136 -9.90 -17.68 -15.13
C ILE A 136 -9.35 -16.62 -14.16
N VAL A 137 -8.56 -15.66 -14.63
CA VAL A 137 -8.05 -14.58 -13.78
C VAL A 137 -9.18 -13.81 -13.10
N TRP A 138 -10.15 -13.30 -13.88
CA TRP A 138 -11.15 -12.38 -13.33
C TRP A 138 -12.33 -13.07 -12.65
N ARG A 139 -12.74 -14.25 -13.13
CA ARG A 139 -13.95 -14.95 -12.64
C ARG A 139 -13.64 -16.09 -11.66
N VAL A 140 -12.39 -16.52 -11.59
CA VAL A 140 -11.98 -17.59 -10.68
C VAL A 140 -10.96 -17.06 -9.67
N LEU A 141 -9.76 -16.70 -10.12
CA LEU A 141 -8.67 -16.36 -9.21
C LEU A 141 -8.99 -15.14 -8.32
N VAL A 142 -9.47 -14.03 -8.91
CA VAL A 142 -9.78 -12.82 -8.16
C VAL A 142 -10.99 -13.03 -7.24
N LEU A 143 -12.00 -13.78 -7.68
CA LEU A 143 -13.19 -14.04 -6.86
C LEU A 143 -12.90 -15.00 -5.71
N GLU A 144 -12.17 -16.10 -5.97
CA GLU A 144 -11.81 -17.05 -4.91
C GLU A 144 -10.80 -16.46 -3.92
N ALA A 145 -9.84 -15.64 -4.38
CA ALA A 145 -8.85 -15.00 -3.54
C ALA A 145 -9.36 -13.70 -2.86
N ARG A 146 -10.64 -13.32 -3.02
CA ARG A 146 -11.17 -12.00 -2.59
C ARG A 146 -10.88 -11.67 -1.14
N SER A 147 -11.08 -12.60 -0.20
CA SER A 147 -10.80 -12.37 1.22
C SER A 147 -9.32 -12.11 1.49
N GLY A 148 -8.43 -12.90 0.87
CA GLY A 148 -6.99 -12.69 0.92
C GLY A 148 -6.56 -11.38 0.28
N LEU A 149 -7.18 -10.95 -0.82
CA LEU A 149 -6.92 -9.67 -1.48
C LEU A 149 -7.35 -8.47 -0.64
N ILE A 150 -8.50 -8.57 0.05
CA ILE A 150 -8.96 -7.54 1.00
C ILE A 150 -7.98 -7.44 2.17
N LEU A 151 -7.58 -8.56 2.75
CA LEU A 151 -6.56 -8.59 3.80
C LEU A 151 -5.23 -8.01 3.33
N ALA A 152 -4.79 -8.36 2.11
CA ALA A 152 -3.58 -7.81 1.49
C ALA A 152 -3.64 -6.28 1.37
N LEU A 153 -4.79 -5.73 0.95
CA LEU A 153 -5.00 -4.28 0.86
C LEU A 153 -4.96 -3.61 2.24
N THR A 154 -5.53 -4.26 3.26
CA THR A 154 -5.49 -3.77 4.65
C THR A 154 -4.06 -3.69 5.16
N VAL A 155 -3.30 -4.78 5.02
CA VAL A 155 -1.89 -4.84 5.44
C VAL A 155 -1.07 -3.76 4.73
N LEU A 156 -1.33 -3.55 3.44
CA LEU A 156 -0.72 -2.48 2.68
C LEU A 156 -1.09 -1.11 3.25
N ALA A 157 -2.38 -0.80 3.44
CA ALA A 157 -2.86 0.50 3.91
C ALA A 157 -2.28 0.86 5.28
N VAL A 158 -2.29 -0.07 6.24
CA VAL A 158 -1.71 0.13 7.58
C VAL A 158 -0.20 0.35 7.51
N SER A 159 0.53 -0.46 6.73
CA SER A 159 1.97 -0.31 6.55
C SER A 159 2.32 1.03 5.92
N PHE A 160 1.52 1.48 4.94
CA PHE A 160 1.76 2.71 4.21
C PHE A 160 1.33 3.97 4.98
N LEU A 161 0.41 3.84 5.93
CA LEU A 161 0.15 4.91 6.91
C LEU A 161 1.42 5.19 7.74
N SER A 162 2.12 4.14 8.18
CA SER A 162 3.42 4.28 8.86
C SER A 162 4.50 4.89 7.96
N TYR A 163 4.56 4.49 6.69
CA TYR A 163 5.51 5.06 5.72
C TYR A 163 5.21 6.53 5.40
N SER A 164 3.93 6.95 5.38
CA SER A 164 3.56 8.37 5.21
C SER A 164 4.03 9.22 6.39
N ALA A 165 4.01 8.67 7.61
CA ALA A 165 4.57 9.35 8.77
C ALA A 165 6.09 9.53 8.66
N ILE A 166 6.82 8.51 8.16
CA ILE A 166 8.26 8.62 7.88
C ILE A 166 8.53 9.65 6.77
N ALA A 167 7.70 9.69 5.72
CA ALA A 167 7.82 10.70 4.67
C ALA A 167 7.65 12.13 5.22
N GLY A 168 6.83 12.31 6.24
CA GLY A 168 6.67 13.57 6.96
C GLY A 168 7.98 14.09 7.56
N VAL A 169 8.85 13.22 8.08
CA VAL A 169 10.17 13.59 8.66
C VAL A 169 11.06 14.32 7.64
N VAL A 170 10.93 13.98 6.36
CA VAL A 170 11.74 14.55 5.27
C VAL A 170 10.99 15.60 4.45
N GLY A 171 9.93 16.18 5.01
CA GLY A 171 9.18 17.26 4.38
C GLY A 171 8.06 16.81 3.43
N GLY A 172 7.59 15.58 3.55
CA GLY A 172 6.45 15.06 2.81
C GLY A 172 5.11 15.64 3.25
N GLY A 173 5.06 16.34 4.38
CA GLY A 173 3.80 16.79 4.98
C GLY A 173 3.05 15.69 5.72
N GLY A 174 1.77 15.91 6.00
CA GLY A 174 0.90 14.97 6.69
C GLY A 174 1.04 14.95 8.21
N ILE A 175 0.34 14.01 8.84
CA ILE A 175 0.29 13.90 10.32
C ILE A 175 1.69 13.65 10.89
N GLY A 176 2.55 12.89 10.19
CA GLY A 176 3.93 12.66 10.62
C GLY A 176 4.78 13.90 10.67
N ASP A 177 4.67 14.79 9.68
CA ASP A 177 5.36 16.07 9.65
C ASP A 177 4.89 16.98 10.82
N LEU A 178 3.59 17.01 11.08
CA LEU A 178 3.02 17.78 12.19
C LEU A 178 3.53 17.26 13.54
N ALA A 179 3.59 15.95 13.73
CA ALA A 179 4.15 15.32 14.93
C ALA A 179 5.62 15.73 15.16
N ILE A 180 6.43 15.72 14.12
CA ILE A 180 7.85 16.07 14.21
C ILE A 180 8.06 17.57 14.41
N ARG A 181 7.38 18.42 13.61
CA ARG A 181 7.57 19.88 13.71
C ARG A 181 7.13 20.45 15.04
N TYR A 182 5.98 20.05 15.54
CA TYR A 182 5.41 20.60 16.78
C TYR A 182 5.73 19.72 17.99
N GLY A 183 5.52 18.40 17.87
CA GLY A 183 5.71 17.49 18.99
C GLY A 183 7.18 17.31 19.37
N TYR A 184 8.05 17.04 18.39
CA TYR A 184 9.46 16.76 18.65
C TYR A 184 10.32 18.01 18.69
N TYR A 185 10.35 18.84 17.63
CA TYR A 185 11.26 20.01 17.59
C TYR A 185 10.85 21.16 18.50
N ARG A 186 9.55 21.37 18.73
CA ARG A 186 9.05 22.40 19.62
C ARG A 186 8.71 21.89 21.02
N PHE A 187 8.95 20.60 21.30
CA PHE A 187 8.68 19.97 22.60
C PHE A 187 7.23 20.11 23.08
N GLN A 188 6.26 20.22 22.15
CA GLN A 188 4.85 20.29 22.48
C GLN A 188 4.29 18.87 22.65
N THR A 189 4.41 18.34 23.86
CA THR A 189 3.98 16.97 24.20
C THR A 189 2.49 16.74 23.91
N ASP A 190 1.66 17.76 24.10
CA ASP A 190 0.23 17.71 23.84
C ASP A 190 -0.07 17.39 22.37
N VAL A 191 0.66 18.05 21.45
CA VAL A 191 0.53 17.85 20.01
C VAL A 191 1.06 16.47 19.62
N MET A 192 2.16 16.02 20.22
CA MET A 192 2.68 14.67 20.01
C MET A 192 1.65 13.61 20.41
N LEU A 193 1.06 13.72 21.60
CA LEU A 193 0.04 12.77 22.06
C LEU A 193 -1.20 12.79 21.18
N LEU A 194 -1.64 13.98 20.75
CA LEU A 194 -2.78 14.15 19.85
C LEU A 194 -2.52 13.46 18.48
N THR A 195 -1.36 13.69 17.89
CA THR A 195 -1.01 13.08 16.58
C THR A 195 -0.85 11.57 16.66
N VAL A 196 -0.26 11.05 17.73
CA VAL A 196 -0.17 9.60 17.99
C VAL A 196 -1.56 9.00 18.17
N ALA A 197 -2.43 9.61 18.99
CA ALA A 197 -3.80 9.14 19.18
C ALA A 197 -4.57 9.13 17.84
N LEU A 198 -4.40 10.18 17.01
CA LEU A 198 -5.03 10.26 15.70
C LEU A 198 -4.55 9.16 14.75
N LEU A 199 -3.24 8.88 14.71
CA LEU A 199 -2.70 7.78 13.90
C LEU A 199 -3.24 6.42 14.37
N ILE A 200 -3.33 6.19 15.68
CA ILE A 200 -3.93 4.97 16.23
C ILE A 200 -5.38 4.83 15.78
N VAL A 201 -6.19 5.89 15.89
CA VAL A 201 -7.60 5.89 15.46
C VAL A 201 -7.71 5.60 13.97
N LEU A 202 -6.88 6.20 13.12
CA LEU A 202 -6.88 5.94 11.69
C LEU A 202 -6.53 4.49 11.36
N VAL A 203 -5.53 3.91 12.03
CA VAL A 203 -5.20 2.48 11.88
C VAL A 203 -6.38 1.60 12.30
N GLN A 204 -7.00 1.89 13.44
CA GLN A 204 -8.14 1.11 13.94
C GLN A 204 -9.34 1.18 12.98
N ILE A 205 -9.63 2.35 12.41
CA ILE A 205 -10.70 2.50 11.40
C ILE A 205 -10.38 1.66 10.16
N CYS A 206 -9.14 1.70 9.67
CA CYS A 206 -8.72 0.86 8.54
C CYS A 206 -8.90 -0.64 8.85
N LEU A 207 -8.50 -1.10 10.03
CA LEU A 207 -8.59 -2.51 10.43
C LEU A 207 -10.03 -2.96 10.60
N LEU A 208 -10.90 -2.18 11.26
CA LEU A 208 -12.31 -2.52 11.47
C LEU A 208 -13.05 -2.62 10.13
N TYR A 209 -12.90 -1.60 9.27
CA TYR A 209 -13.58 -1.58 7.97
C TYR A 209 -13.21 -2.76 7.08
N THR A 210 -11.97 -3.19 7.13
CA THR A 210 -11.46 -4.30 6.31
C THR A 210 -11.74 -5.66 6.92
N SER A 211 -11.81 -5.78 8.26
CA SER A 211 -12.26 -7.01 8.93
C SER A 211 -13.71 -7.32 8.57
N ASP A 212 -14.60 -6.33 8.67
CA ASP A 212 -16.00 -6.49 8.28
C ASP A 212 -16.14 -6.86 6.79
N ALA A 213 -15.37 -6.22 5.90
CA ALA A 213 -15.39 -6.53 4.47
C ALA A 213 -14.85 -7.94 4.15
N ALA A 214 -13.87 -8.43 4.91
CA ALA A 214 -13.37 -9.79 4.78
C ALA A 214 -14.38 -10.83 5.27
N ASP A 215 -15.05 -10.58 6.40
CA ASP A 215 -16.07 -11.47 6.96
C ASP A 215 -17.31 -11.55 6.07
N ASP A 216 -17.79 -10.43 5.53
CA ASP A 216 -18.91 -10.40 4.58
C ASP A 216 -18.58 -11.15 3.28
N SER A 217 -17.32 -11.11 2.84
CA SER A 217 -16.87 -11.87 1.67
C SER A 217 -16.89 -13.38 1.87
N LEU A 218 -16.85 -13.88 3.10
CA LEU A 218 -16.92 -15.31 3.44
C LEU A 218 -18.36 -15.82 3.56
N ARG A 219 -19.35 -14.93 3.68
CA ARG A 219 -20.77 -15.27 3.87
C ARG A 219 -21.57 -15.46 2.57
N VAL A 220 -20.96 -15.27 1.41
CA VAL A 220 -21.55 -15.48 0.07
C VAL A 220 -20.89 -16.69 -0.57
#